data_e901fc3e36b1ff813b0feb56ae58b6a2
#
_entry.id   e901fc3e36b1ff813b0feb56ae58b6a2
#
_cell.length_a   1.000
_cell.length_b   1.000
_cell.length_c   1.000
_cell.angle_alpha   90.00
_cell.angle_beta   90.00
_cell.angle_gamma   90.00
#
_symmetry.space_group_name_H-M   'P 1'
#
loop_
_entity.id
_entity.type
_entity.pdbx_description
1 polymer ?
#
loop_
_entity_poly.entity_id
_entity_poly.type
_entity_poly.pdbx_seq_one_letter_code
_entity_poly.pdbx_strand_id
1 'polypeptide(L)'
;RVSQKMNDVLKQNYPQTKTVLATIGRAEKGETADANYMEVLVEVKPQAEWPEKISMPELSDRMKESLEEALPTVVVGNTQPIQMRVEELISGVRATLALKLYGQDLSELDRLAGEIKPVLAAVPGVADLSLEANKGKPQLVVKVNREEAARFGVNADEILEMVQAGIGGKAVSTLIDGVRRFDIQVRLDAAFRDTPQAISDIPVRTPTGA
;
A
#
# COMPACT_ATOMS: atom_id res chain seq x y z
N ARG A 1 -5.12 -10.39 2.28
CA ARG A 1 -6.44 -10.90 1.81
C ARG A 1 -6.72 -10.51 0.35
N VAL A 2 -6.60 -9.21 -0.02
CA VAL A 2 -6.84 -8.74 -1.41
C VAL A 2 -5.86 -9.39 -2.38
N SER A 3 -4.56 -9.32 -2.12
CA SER A 3 -3.51 -9.91 -2.97
C SER A 3 -3.67 -11.41 -3.15
N GLN A 4 -4.11 -12.12 -2.12
CA GLN A 4 -4.35 -13.55 -2.19
C GLN A 4 -5.53 -13.85 -3.12
N LYS A 5 -6.63 -13.09 -2.98
CA LYS A 5 -7.79 -13.22 -3.86
C LYS A 5 -7.44 -12.92 -5.32
N MET A 6 -6.62 -11.86 -5.58
CA MET A 6 -6.12 -11.58 -6.93
C MET A 6 -5.29 -12.73 -7.49
N ASN A 7 -4.37 -13.27 -6.69
CA ASN A 7 -3.56 -14.42 -7.10
C ASN A 7 -4.43 -15.65 -7.44
N ASP A 8 -5.45 -15.92 -6.63
CA ASP A 8 -6.34 -17.04 -6.84
C ASP A 8 -7.15 -16.88 -8.13
N VAL A 9 -7.75 -15.70 -8.36
CA VAL A 9 -8.49 -15.37 -9.60
C VAL A 9 -7.59 -15.53 -10.83
N LEU A 10 -6.39 -14.95 -10.80
CA LEU A 10 -5.47 -14.98 -11.94
C LEU A 10 -4.97 -16.38 -12.25
N LYS A 11 -4.66 -17.20 -11.24
CA LYS A 11 -4.16 -18.57 -11.45
C LYS A 11 -5.25 -19.57 -11.81
N GLN A 12 -6.45 -19.41 -11.27
CA GLN A 12 -7.55 -20.35 -11.53
C GLN A 12 -8.21 -20.12 -12.88
N ASN A 13 -8.40 -18.85 -13.27
CA ASN A 13 -9.13 -18.51 -14.48
C ASN A 13 -8.23 -18.36 -15.72
N TYR A 14 -6.92 -18.18 -15.52
CA TYR A 14 -5.99 -17.89 -16.61
C TYR A 14 -4.81 -18.88 -16.63
N PRO A 15 -4.92 -20.01 -17.34
CA PRO A 15 -3.86 -21.02 -17.47
C PRO A 15 -2.60 -20.48 -18.15
N GLN A 16 -2.69 -19.33 -18.81
CA GLN A 16 -1.57 -18.57 -19.36
C GLN A 16 -0.65 -18.00 -18.26
N THR A 17 -1.16 -17.82 -17.04
CA THR A 17 -0.41 -17.26 -15.92
C THR A 17 0.68 -18.25 -15.47
N LYS A 18 1.93 -17.77 -15.42
CA LYS A 18 3.08 -18.51 -14.89
C LYS A 18 3.35 -18.15 -13.45
N THR A 19 3.52 -16.85 -13.17
CA THR A 19 3.84 -16.34 -11.83
C THR A 19 3.02 -15.08 -11.55
N VAL A 20 2.59 -14.92 -10.30
CA VAL A 20 1.98 -13.70 -9.79
C VAL A 20 2.79 -13.24 -8.59
N LEU A 21 3.37 -12.04 -8.69
CA LEU A 21 4.13 -11.41 -7.62
C LEU A 21 3.44 -10.11 -7.21
N ALA A 22 3.03 -10.01 -5.95
CA ALA A 22 2.38 -8.82 -5.40
C ALA A 22 3.33 -8.07 -4.47
N THR A 23 3.54 -6.78 -4.75
CA THR A 23 4.20 -5.83 -3.86
C THR A 23 3.15 -4.95 -3.22
N ILE A 24 3.09 -4.91 -1.88
CA ILE A 24 2.01 -4.28 -1.13
C ILE A 24 2.58 -3.20 -0.23
N GLY A 25 1.98 -2.00 -0.31
CA GLY A 25 2.29 -0.91 0.59
C GLY A 25 3.65 -0.27 0.37
N ARG A 26 4.18 0.31 1.44
CA ARG A 26 5.46 1.02 1.43
C ARG A 26 6.61 0.03 1.62
N ALA A 27 7.55 0.01 0.70
CA ALA A 27 8.80 -0.71 0.88
C ALA A 27 9.68 -0.03 1.94
N GLU A 28 10.42 -0.82 2.72
CA GLU A 28 11.43 -0.28 3.67
C GLU A 28 12.58 0.40 2.94
N LYS A 29 12.91 -0.08 1.75
CA LYS A 29 13.97 0.47 0.87
C LYS A 29 13.43 0.50 -0.56
N GLY A 30 13.56 1.64 -1.23
CA GLY A 30 13.17 1.80 -2.63
C GLY A 30 12.00 2.78 -2.81
N GLU A 31 11.16 2.51 -3.80
CA GLU A 31 10.04 3.38 -4.14
C GLU A 31 9.00 3.42 -3.03
N THR A 32 8.60 4.62 -2.66
CA THR A 32 7.54 4.83 -1.68
C THR A 32 6.19 4.78 -2.37
N ALA A 33 5.38 3.80 -2.02
CA ALA A 33 3.98 3.75 -2.41
C ALA A 33 3.08 3.94 -1.19
N ASP A 34 1.87 4.31 -1.44
CA ASP A 34 0.85 4.44 -0.40
C ASP A 34 0.50 3.06 0.20
N ALA A 35 0.14 3.02 1.48
CA ALA A 35 -0.18 1.77 2.17
C ALA A 35 -1.39 1.00 1.57
N ASN A 36 -2.26 1.70 0.84
CA ASN A 36 -3.39 1.15 0.09
C ASN A 36 -3.09 0.88 -1.38
N TYR A 37 -1.84 1.06 -1.82
CA TYR A 37 -1.39 0.74 -3.16
C TYR A 37 -0.79 -0.66 -3.21
N MET A 38 -1.07 -1.37 -4.29
CA MET A 38 -0.52 -2.69 -4.56
C MET A 38 -0.15 -2.78 -6.04
N GLU A 39 1.05 -3.25 -6.31
CA GLU A 39 1.52 -3.58 -7.65
C GLU A 39 1.55 -5.09 -7.79
N VAL A 40 0.93 -5.61 -8.85
CA VAL A 40 0.88 -7.05 -9.12
C VAL A 40 1.52 -7.32 -10.47
N LEU A 41 2.72 -7.90 -10.43
CA LEU A 41 3.40 -8.38 -11.64
C LEU A 41 2.88 -9.77 -12.00
N VAL A 42 2.29 -9.88 -13.18
CA VAL A 42 1.80 -11.14 -13.74
C VAL A 42 2.74 -11.56 -14.86
N GLU A 43 3.52 -12.60 -14.60
CA GLU A 43 4.32 -13.26 -15.64
C GLU A 43 3.45 -14.29 -16.35
N VAL A 44 3.39 -14.21 -17.66
CA VAL A 44 2.64 -15.16 -18.49
C VAL A 44 3.59 -16.11 -19.22
N LYS A 45 3.08 -17.28 -19.56
CA LYS A 45 3.77 -18.28 -20.39
C LYS A 45 4.00 -17.73 -21.79
N PRO A 46 4.96 -18.30 -22.57
CA PRO A 46 5.08 -18.01 -23.99
C PRO A 46 3.75 -18.17 -24.73
N GLN A 47 3.44 -17.25 -25.63
CA GLN A 47 2.15 -17.24 -26.32
C GLN A 47 1.86 -18.53 -27.11
N ALA A 48 2.91 -19.25 -27.52
CA ALA A 48 2.80 -20.55 -28.19
C ALA A 48 2.20 -21.66 -27.28
N GLU A 49 2.28 -21.49 -25.96
CA GLU A 49 1.75 -22.42 -24.95
C GLU A 49 0.33 -22.06 -24.48
N TRP A 50 -0.26 -20.99 -25.02
CA TRP A 50 -1.57 -20.56 -24.61
C TRP A 50 -2.66 -21.47 -25.18
N PRO A 51 -3.68 -21.83 -24.41
CA PRO A 51 -4.77 -22.67 -24.87
C PRO A 51 -5.65 -21.99 -25.92
N GLU A 52 -5.63 -20.65 -25.95
CA GLU A 52 -6.39 -19.83 -26.89
C GLU A 52 -5.45 -18.91 -27.69
N LYS A 53 -5.80 -18.66 -28.95
CA LYS A 53 -5.10 -17.67 -29.79
C LYS A 53 -5.65 -16.28 -29.57
N ILE A 54 -5.31 -15.67 -28.46
CA ILE A 54 -5.66 -14.29 -28.12
C ILE A 54 -4.41 -13.42 -28.09
N SER A 55 -4.60 -12.10 -28.20
CA SER A 55 -3.52 -11.13 -28.10
C SER A 55 -3.18 -10.83 -26.63
N MET A 56 -1.98 -10.30 -26.37
CA MET A 56 -1.60 -9.88 -25.02
C MET A 56 -2.52 -8.78 -24.47
N PRO A 57 -2.89 -7.73 -25.23
CA PRO A 57 -3.87 -6.75 -24.78
C PRO A 57 -5.20 -7.39 -24.40
N GLU A 58 -5.73 -8.26 -25.22
CA GLU A 58 -7.00 -8.94 -24.95
C GLU A 58 -6.94 -9.80 -23.68
N LEU A 59 -5.85 -10.54 -23.45
CA LEU A 59 -5.65 -11.27 -22.20
C LEU A 59 -5.62 -10.33 -21.00
N SER A 60 -4.90 -9.21 -21.13
CA SER A 60 -4.78 -8.20 -20.08
C SER A 60 -6.14 -7.58 -19.71
N ASP A 61 -6.96 -7.26 -20.70
CA ASP A 61 -8.30 -6.69 -20.49
C ASP A 61 -9.25 -7.70 -19.82
N ARG A 62 -9.24 -8.96 -20.25
CA ARG A 62 -10.01 -10.04 -19.60
C ARG A 62 -9.58 -10.28 -18.15
N MET A 63 -8.26 -10.23 -17.86
CA MET A 63 -7.74 -10.33 -16.50
C MET A 63 -8.22 -9.16 -15.63
N LYS A 64 -8.19 -7.93 -16.18
CA LYS A 64 -8.69 -6.74 -15.50
C LYS A 64 -10.16 -6.86 -15.15
N GLU A 65 -11.02 -7.19 -16.12
CA GLU A 65 -12.46 -7.38 -15.91
C GLU A 65 -12.74 -8.42 -14.81
N SER A 66 -12.07 -9.57 -14.85
CA SER A 66 -12.23 -10.61 -13.82
C SER A 66 -11.79 -10.15 -12.43
N LEU A 67 -10.77 -9.30 -12.34
CA LEU A 67 -10.32 -8.74 -11.07
C LEU A 67 -11.29 -7.66 -10.55
N GLU A 68 -11.83 -6.81 -11.41
CA GLU A 68 -12.83 -5.80 -11.05
C GLU A 68 -14.14 -6.46 -10.56
N GLU A 69 -14.57 -7.53 -11.22
CA GLU A 69 -15.73 -8.32 -10.79
C GLU A 69 -15.49 -8.98 -9.43
N ALA A 70 -14.32 -9.59 -9.24
CA ALA A 70 -13.98 -10.27 -7.99
C ALA A 70 -13.73 -9.29 -6.83
N LEU A 71 -13.28 -8.07 -7.11
CA LEU A 71 -12.83 -7.07 -6.13
C LEU A 71 -13.44 -5.70 -6.42
N PRO A 72 -14.76 -5.50 -6.29
CA PRO A 72 -15.46 -4.29 -6.72
C PRO A 72 -15.07 -3.02 -5.93
N THR A 73 -14.35 -3.16 -4.83
CA THR A 73 -13.83 -2.04 -4.02
C THR A 73 -12.39 -1.62 -4.40
N VAL A 74 -11.77 -2.32 -5.35
CA VAL A 74 -10.40 -2.07 -5.79
C VAL A 74 -10.44 -1.50 -7.21
N VAL A 75 -9.75 -0.39 -7.42
CA VAL A 75 -9.54 0.14 -8.77
C VAL A 75 -8.36 -0.61 -9.38
N VAL A 76 -8.58 -1.26 -10.51
CA VAL A 76 -7.57 -2.06 -11.21
C VAL A 76 -7.16 -1.32 -12.49
N GLY A 77 -5.89 -0.96 -12.59
CA GLY A 77 -5.26 -0.50 -13.84
C GLY A 77 -4.30 -1.56 -14.36
N ASN A 78 -4.23 -1.78 -15.66
CA ASN A 78 -3.27 -2.66 -16.28
C ASN A 78 -2.29 -1.87 -17.16
N THR A 79 -1.03 -2.22 -17.08
CA THR A 79 0.03 -1.62 -17.90
C THR A 79 1.19 -2.61 -18.05
N GLN A 80 2.05 -2.35 -19.01
CA GLN A 80 3.29 -3.11 -19.15
C GLN A 80 4.40 -2.46 -18.30
N PRO A 81 5.30 -3.25 -17.68
CA PRO A 81 6.33 -2.71 -16.77
C PRO A 81 7.20 -1.61 -17.39
N ILE A 82 7.60 -1.75 -18.67
CA ILE A 82 8.41 -0.74 -19.36
C ILE A 82 7.58 0.51 -19.63
N GLN A 83 6.34 0.37 -20.09
CA GLN A 83 5.43 1.48 -20.35
C GLN A 83 5.19 2.28 -19.07
N MET A 84 4.90 1.61 -17.96
CA MET A 84 4.67 2.26 -16.66
C MET A 84 5.89 3.09 -16.24
N ARG A 85 7.11 2.57 -16.42
CA ARG A 85 8.34 3.31 -16.09
C ARG A 85 8.55 4.55 -16.96
N VAL A 86 8.24 4.44 -18.24
CA VAL A 86 8.35 5.57 -19.18
C VAL A 86 7.30 6.65 -18.82
N GLU A 87 6.06 6.26 -18.55
CA GLU A 87 5.00 7.18 -18.15
C GLU A 87 5.34 7.90 -16.84
N GLU A 88 5.83 7.18 -15.84
CA GLU A 88 6.25 7.74 -14.56
C GLU A 88 7.41 8.75 -14.71
N LEU A 89 8.37 8.47 -15.58
CA LEU A 89 9.49 9.37 -15.86
C LEU A 89 9.05 10.66 -16.59
N ILE A 90 8.07 10.57 -17.48
CA ILE A 90 7.60 11.70 -18.29
C ILE A 90 6.62 12.58 -17.53
N SER A 91 5.60 11.98 -16.92
CA SER A 91 4.48 12.69 -16.29
C SER A 91 4.61 12.84 -14.77
N GLY A 92 5.49 12.05 -14.15
CA GLY A 92 5.63 11.93 -12.69
C GLY A 92 4.44 11.22 -12.05
N VAL A 93 3.58 10.58 -12.85
CA VAL A 93 2.43 9.78 -12.41
C VAL A 93 2.36 8.51 -13.25
N ARG A 94 1.71 7.47 -12.73
CA ARG A 94 1.54 6.18 -13.41
C ARG A 94 0.31 6.19 -14.32
N ALA A 95 0.26 7.16 -15.22
CA ALA A 95 -0.81 7.33 -16.19
C ALA A 95 -0.32 8.06 -17.43
N THR A 96 -0.90 7.77 -18.58
CA THR A 96 -0.60 8.42 -19.86
C THR A 96 -0.90 9.92 -19.82
N LEU A 97 -1.98 10.31 -19.13
CA LEU A 97 -2.39 11.71 -18.93
C LEU A 97 -2.66 11.97 -17.46
N ALA A 98 -2.28 13.16 -17.00
CA ALA A 98 -2.58 13.60 -15.65
C ALA A 98 -3.13 15.03 -15.66
N LEU A 99 -4.29 15.23 -15.04
CA LEU A 99 -4.78 16.55 -14.69
C LEU A 99 -4.36 16.88 -13.25
N LYS A 100 -3.54 17.90 -13.09
CA LYS A 100 -3.05 18.33 -11.78
C LYS A 100 -3.80 19.57 -11.31
N LEU A 101 -4.42 19.50 -10.14
CA LEU A 101 -5.04 20.62 -9.44
C LEU A 101 -4.09 21.14 -8.35
N TYR A 102 -3.95 22.45 -8.28
CA TYR A 102 -3.10 23.10 -7.29
C TYR A 102 -3.92 24.03 -6.40
N GLY A 103 -3.68 24.00 -5.11
CA GLY A 103 -4.35 24.85 -4.12
C GLY A 103 -3.75 24.64 -2.73
N GLN A 104 -4.13 25.49 -1.78
CA GLN A 104 -3.66 25.40 -0.40
C GLN A 104 -4.57 24.57 0.50
N ASP A 105 -5.84 24.44 0.14
CA ASP A 105 -6.83 23.68 0.90
C ASP A 105 -7.12 22.33 0.24
N LEU A 106 -6.72 21.25 0.91
CA LEU A 106 -6.91 19.87 0.44
C LEU A 106 -8.39 19.49 0.33
N SER A 107 -9.26 20.04 1.18
CA SER A 107 -10.70 19.73 1.16
C SER A 107 -11.36 20.35 -0.08
N GLU A 108 -10.95 21.55 -0.43
CA GLU A 108 -11.41 22.23 -1.64
C GLU A 108 -10.88 21.56 -2.91
N LEU A 109 -9.62 21.14 -2.91
CA LEU A 109 -9.06 20.37 -4.02
C LEU A 109 -9.80 19.05 -4.23
N ASP A 110 -10.13 18.32 -3.16
CA ASP A 110 -10.89 17.08 -3.23
C ASP A 110 -12.31 17.30 -3.76
N ARG A 111 -12.97 18.37 -3.32
CA ARG A 111 -14.30 18.79 -3.81
C ARG A 111 -14.26 19.08 -5.31
N LEU A 112 -13.32 19.92 -5.74
CA LEU A 112 -13.17 20.29 -7.16
C LEU A 112 -12.81 19.08 -8.04
N ALA A 113 -11.92 18.21 -7.57
CA ALA A 113 -11.56 16.99 -8.27
C ALA A 113 -12.78 16.05 -8.45
N GLY A 114 -13.65 15.98 -7.42
CA GLY A 114 -14.92 15.26 -7.49
C GLY A 114 -15.90 15.83 -8.52
N GLU A 115 -15.92 17.15 -8.73
CA GLU A 115 -16.76 17.81 -9.73
C GLU A 115 -16.17 17.67 -11.15
N ILE A 116 -14.85 17.69 -11.29
CA ILE A 116 -14.16 17.54 -12.57
C ILE A 116 -14.25 16.11 -13.10
N LYS A 117 -14.17 15.11 -12.21
CA LYS A 117 -14.16 13.69 -12.60
C LYS A 117 -15.31 13.30 -13.54
N PRO A 118 -16.60 13.59 -13.25
CA PRO A 118 -17.70 13.24 -14.17
C PRO A 118 -17.63 13.99 -15.49
N VAL A 119 -17.10 15.22 -15.52
CA VAL A 119 -16.92 15.99 -16.75
C VAL A 119 -15.87 15.31 -17.63
N LEU A 120 -14.75 14.89 -17.07
CA LEU A 120 -13.71 14.18 -17.81
C LEU A 120 -14.19 12.78 -18.26
N ALA A 121 -14.96 12.08 -17.45
CA ALA A 121 -15.51 10.77 -17.81
C ALA A 121 -16.45 10.81 -19.02
N ALA A 122 -17.08 11.97 -19.29
CA ALA A 122 -17.94 12.18 -20.44
C ALA A 122 -17.17 12.48 -21.75
N VAL A 123 -15.85 12.71 -21.68
CA VAL A 123 -15.04 13.01 -22.86
C VAL A 123 -14.74 11.73 -23.63
N PRO A 124 -15.08 11.67 -24.94
CA PRO A 124 -14.79 10.48 -25.75
C PRO A 124 -13.28 10.15 -25.76
N GLY A 125 -12.95 8.90 -25.55
CA GLY A 125 -11.56 8.42 -25.52
C GLY A 125 -10.90 8.44 -24.14
N VAL A 126 -11.56 8.96 -23.11
CA VAL A 126 -11.09 8.83 -21.72
C VAL A 126 -11.44 7.44 -21.21
N ALA A 127 -10.41 6.70 -20.79
CA ALA A 127 -10.53 5.40 -20.16
C ALA A 127 -9.76 5.39 -18.84
N ASP A 128 -10.12 4.49 -17.91
CA ASP A 128 -9.42 4.26 -16.64
C ASP A 128 -9.20 5.52 -15.78
N LEU A 129 -10.18 6.44 -15.80
CA LEU A 129 -10.12 7.69 -15.04
C LEU A 129 -10.13 7.42 -13.53
N SER A 130 -9.00 7.59 -12.91
CA SER A 130 -8.85 7.50 -11.45
C SER A 130 -8.63 8.88 -10.83
N LEU A 131 -9.15 9.06 -9.63
CA LEU A 131 -8.88 10.21 -8.78
C LEU A 131 -7.91 9.76 -7.70
N GLU A 132 -6.78 10.46 -7.56
CA GLU A 132 -5.87 10.22 -6.45
C GLU A 132 -6.54 10.64 -5.14
N ALA A 133 -6.71 9.70 -4.23
CA ALA A 133 -7.34 9.96 -2.95
C ALA A 133 -6.35 10.62 -1.98
N ASN A 134 -6.38 11.94 -1.92
CA ASN A 134 -5.61 12.73 -0.94
C ASN A 134 -6.28 12.80 0.45
N LYS A 135 -7.43 12.14 0.64
CA LYS A 135 -8.07 12.07 1.96
C LYS A 135 -7.15 11.37 2.93
N GLY A 136 -6.85 12.08 4.01
CA GLY A 136 -5.96 11.64 5.07
C GLY A 136 -6.28 10.23 5.51
N LYS A 137 -5.32 9.33 5.37
CA LYS A 137 -5.39 8.01 5.98
C LYS A 137 -5.50 8.25 7.50
N PRO A 138 -6.39 7.55 8.20
CA PRO A 138 -6.44 7.67 9.65
C PRO A 138 -5.05 7.36 10.20
N GLN A 139 -4.48 8.33 10.90
CA GLN A 139 -3.17 8.20 11.54
C GLN A 139 -3.36 8.26 13.04
N LEU A 140 -2.75 7.32 13.74
CA LEU A 140 -2.65 7.41 15.18
C LEU A 140 -1.40 8.22 15.53
N VAL A 141 -1.61 9.38 16.15
CA VAL A 141 -0.52 10.24 16.61
C VAL A 141 -0.38 10.08 18.12
N VAL A 142 0.74 9.54 18.56
CA VAL A 142 1.07 9.43 19.99
C VAL A 142 1.81 10.69 20.40
N LYS A 143 1.20 11.49 21.30
CA LYS A 143 1.78 12.69 21.87
C LYS A 143 2.14 12.44 23.33
N VAL A 144 3.44 12.55 23.65
CA VAL A 144 3.89 12.41 25.04
C VAL A 144 3.57 13.67 25.83
N ASN A 145 2.90 13.52 26.97
CA ASN A 145 2.75 14.58 27.94
C ASN A 145 4.06 14.72 28.73
N ARG A 146 4.90 15.68 28.34
CA ARG A 146 6.25 15.87 28.93
C ARG A 146 6.21 16.27 30.39
N GLU A 147 5.18 16.99 30.84
CA GLU A 147 5.06 17.41 32.23
C GLU A 147 4.76 16.21 33.13
N GLU A 148 3.85 15.36 32.73
CA GLU A 148 3.53 14.11 33.44
C GLU A 148 4.73 13.13 33.39
N ALA A 149 5.36 12.94 32.23
CA ALA A 149 6.53 12.09 32.10
C ALA A 149 7.66 12.54 33.06
N ALA A 150 7.90 13.83 33.17
CA ALA A 150 8.90 14.38 34.10
C ALA A 150 8.56 14.12 35.57
N ARG A 151 7.26 14.14 35.97
CA ARG A 151 6.83 13.80 37.34
C ARG A 151 7.16 12.37 37.72
N PHE A 152 7.10 11.47 36.73
CA PHE A 152 7.46 10.04 36.90
C PHE A 152 8.95 9.78 36.65
N GLY A 153 9.74 10.78 36.31
CA GLY A 153 11.17 10.65 36.03
C GLY A 153 11.49 9.91 34.75
N VAL A 154 10.54 9.88 33.78
CA VAL A 154 10.68 9.19 32.49
C VAL A 154 10.92 10.20 31.37
N ASN A 155 11.88 9.91 30.50
CA ASN A 155 12.13 10.74 29.33
C ASN A 155 11.12 10.48 28.21
N ALA A 156 10.77 11.52 27.45
CA ALA A 156 9.85 11.39 26.33
C ALA A 156 10.34 10.38 25.28
N ASP A 157 11.65 10.33 25.04
CA ASP A 157 12.26 9.41 24.08
C ASP A 157 12.14 7.95 24.51
N GLU A 158 12.24 7.65 25.80
CA GLU A 158 12.03 6.30 26.35
C GLU A 158 10.59 5.84 26.14
N ILE A 159 9.60 6.73 26.31
CA ILE A 159 8.20 6.44 26.05
C ILE A 159 7.98 6.16 24.56
N LEU A 160 8.51 7.01 23.68
CA LEU A 160 8.37 6.85 22.23
C LEU A 160 9.06 5.57 21.74
N GLU A 161 10.25 5.25 22.26
CA GLU A 161 10.96 4.01 21.93
C GLU A 161 10.14 2.77 22.35
N MET A 162 9.53 2.80 23.52
CA MET A 162 8.70 1.70 24.01
C MET A 162 7.44 1.53 23.17
N VAL A 163 6.77 2.63 22.81
CA VAL A 163 5.61 2.62 21.93
C VAL A 163 5.99 2.11 20.53
N GLN A 164 7.10 2.58 19.98
CA GLN A 164 7.61 2.12 18.68
C GLN A 164 7.92 0.63 18.70
N ALA A 165 8.63 0.15 19.72
CA ALA A 165 8.94 -1.27 19.87
C ALA A 165 7.67 -2.12 20.05
N GLY A 166 6.72 -1.63 20.86
CA GLY A 166 5.46 -2.33 21.12
C GLY A 166 4.58 -2.44 19.88
N ILE A 167 4.44 -1.37 19.11
CA ILE A 167 3.53 -1.31 17.94
C ILE A 167 4.23 -1.80 16.67
N GLY A 168 5.36 -1.16 16.33
CA GLY A 168 6.10 -1.41 15.08
C GLY A 168 6.99 -2.64 15.15
N GLY A 169 7.49 -2.95 16.32
CA GLY A 169 8.53 -3.91 16.55
C GLY A 169 9.93 -3.27 16.53
N LYS A 170 10.83 -3.85 17.31
CA LYS A 170 12.25 -3.46 17.33
C LYS A 170 13.10 -4.69 17.00
N ALA A 171 13.94 -4.57 15.98
CA ALA A 171 14.95 -5.58 15.69
C ALA A 171 15.98 -5.59 16.84
N VAL A 172 16.08 -6.71 17.53
CA VAL A 172 17.00 -6.88 18.68
C VAL A 172 18.23 -7.69 18.32
N SER A 173 18.15 -8.48 17.23
CA SER A 173 19.26 -9.28 16.71
C SER A 173 18.97 -9.67 15.27
N THR A 174 19.98 -10.22 14.59
CA THR A 174 19.84 -10.77 13.23
C THR A 174 20.39 -12.20 13.22
N LEU A 175 19.57 -13.14 12.78
CA LEU A 175 19.99 -14.51 12.48
C LEU A 175 20.60 -14.53 11.07
N ILE A 176 21.81 -15.08 10.94
CA ILE A 176 22.49 -15.28 9.67
C ILE A 176 22.47 -16.78 9.35
N ASP A 177 21.87 -17.13 8.21
CA ASP A 177 21.83 -18.49 7.68
C ASP A 177 22.40 -18.50 6.25
N GLY A 178 23.66 -18.83 6.12
CA GLY A 178 24.39 -18.71 4.86
C GLY A 178 24.43 -17.27 4.35
N VAL A 179 23.81 -17.01 3.21
CA VAL A 179 23.68 -15.67 2.62
C VAL A 179 22.42 -14.93 3.05
N ARG A 180 21.53 -15.59 3.79
CA ARG A 180 20.25 -15.03 4.23
C ARG A 180 20.42 -14.37 5.59
N ARG A 181 19.69 -13.25 5.78
CA ARG A 181 19.63 -12.52 7.04
C ARG A 181 18.18 -12.39 7.47
N PHE A 182 17.90 -12.73 8.72
CA PHE A 182 16.56 -12.66 9.30
C PHE A 182 16.62 -11.85 10.58
N ASP A 183 15.92 -10.72 10.61
CA ASP A 183 15.86 -9.90 11.82
C ASP A 183 14.96 -10.57 12.87
N ILE A 184 15.48 -10.68 14.09
CA ILE A 184 14.71 -11.10 15.25
C ILE A 184 14.05 -9.86 15.83
N GLN A 185 12.73 -9.75 15.68
CA GLN A 185 11.94 -8.61 16.14
C GLN A 185 11.19 -8.94 17.42
N VAL A 186 11.23 -8.00 18.38
CA VAL A 186 10.37 -8.01 19.55
C VAL A 186 9.24 -7.03 19.33
N ARG A 187 8.00 -7.48 19.51
CA ARG A 187 6.79 -6.68 19.35
C ARG A 187 5.70 -7.23 20.27
N LEU A 188 4.79 -6.36 20.71
CA LEU A 188 3.61 -6.79 21.45
C LEU A 188 2.71 -7.67 20.58
N ASP A 189 2.00 -8.60 21.20
CA ASP A 189 0.96 -9.39 20.54
C ASP A 189 -0.13 -8.46 19.96
N ALA A 190 -0.83 -8.93 18.93
CA ALA A 190 -1.85 -8.15 18.24
C ALA A 190 -2.91 -7.61 19.19
N ALA A 191 -3.36 -8.41 20.15
CA ALA A 191 -4.38 -8.02 21.13
C ALA A 191 -4.01 -6.77 21.96
N PHE A 192 -2.73 -6.46 22.09
CA PHE A 192 -2.24 -5.30 22.86
C PHE A 192 -1.88 -4.09 22.00
N ARG A 193 -2.15 -4.11 20.70
CA ARG A 193 -1.75 -3.02 19.79
C ARG A 193 -2.73 -2.75 18.64
N ASP A 194 -3.86 -3.45 18.55
CA ASP A 194 -4.81 -3.32 17.41
C ASP A 194 -5.85 -2.22 17.61
N THR A 195 -5.95 -1.66 18.79
CA THR A 195 -6.90 -0.58 19.06
C THR A 195 -6.18 0.61 19.69
N PRO A 196 -6.69 1.84 19.49
CA PRO A 196 -6.14 3.02 20.17
C PRO A 196 -6.11 2.85 21.70
N GLN A 197 -7.10 2.18 22.26
CA GLN A 197 -7.15 1.91 23.70
C GLN A 197 -6.04 0.96 24.14
N ALA A 198 -5.86 -0.16 23.46
CA ALA A 198 -4.78 -1.11 23.77
C ALA A 198 -3.39 -0.43 23.70
N ILE A 199 -3.22 0.52 22.76
CA ILE A 199 -1.98 1.28 22.62
C ILE A 199 -1.81 2.27 23.77
N SER A 200 -2.88 2.92 24.25
CA SER A 200 -2.81 3.83 25.42
C SER A 200 -2.51 3.10 26.73
N ASP A 201 -2.84 1.81 26.79
CA ASP A 201 -2.65 0.96 27.97
C ASP A 201 -1.26 0.28 28.00
N ILE A 202 -0.37 0.57 27.04
CA ILE A 202 1.00 0.03 27.04
C ILE A 202 1.73 0.55 28.29
N PRO A 203 2.18 -0.35 29.19
CA PRO A 203 2.84 0.06 30.41
C PRO A 203 4.20 0.67 30.12
N VAL A 204 4.48 1.83 30.72
CA VAL A 204 5.79 2.48 30.65
C VAL A 204 6.51 2.23 31.97
N ARG A 205 7.73 1.69 31.90
CA ARG A 205 8.54 1.46 33.08
C ARG A 205 9.08 2.77 33.62
N THR A 206 8.84 3.03 34.91
CA THR A 206 9.41 4.19 35.59
C THR A 206 10.68 3.79 36.37
N PRO A 207 11.59 4.75 36.64
CA PRO A 207 12.77 4.49 37.48
C PRO A 207 12.44 4.01 38.90
N THR A 208 11.26 4.35 39.39
CA THR A 208 10.75 3.96 40.72
C THR A 208 10.03 2.61 40.73
N GLY A 209 9.87 1.96 39.57
CA GLY A 209 9.32 0.62 39.47
C GLY A 209 7.80 0.53 39.56
N ALA A 210 7.09 1.65 39.40
CA ALA A 210 5.62 1.68 39.34
C ALA A 210 5.10 1.44 37.94
#